data_efa104c2eff8ea892cd8849dad286f1f
#
_entry.id   efa104c2eff8ea892cd8849dad286f1f
#
_cell.length_a   1.000
_cell.length_b   1.000
_cell.length_c   1.000
_cell.angle_alpha   90.00
_cell.angle_beta   90.00
_cell.angle_gamma   90.00
#
_symmetry.space_group_name_H-M   'P 1'
#
loop_
_entity.id
_entity.type
_entity.pdbx_description
1 polymer ?
#
loop_
_entity_poly.entity_id
_entity_poly.type
_entity_poly.pdbx_seq_one_letter_code
_entity_poly.pdbx_strand_id
1 'polypeptide(L)'
;MPTRALPRHVGFIPDGNRRWALDHGFDKHDGYARGIEPGLALYEACKARGIEEVSVYGFTQDNTKRPGIQKEAFRNACIEFAFEVSRRGCALLVLGNDGSEEFPAALLPFRTRQGEGIKVNFLVNYGWQWDLDGLREGDLRSRDVSRLDLIVRWGGGRRLSGFLPVQSVYADFFVIDACWPDFQLSHFDEALAWFRRQDQTLGG
;
A
#
# COMPACT_ATOMS: atom_id res chain seq x y z
N MET A 1 3.03 2.03 31.59
CA MET A 1 3.21 0.81 30.79
C MET A 1 4.42 1.00 29.89
N PRO A 2 5.24 -0.01 29.63
CA PRO A 2 6.35 0.13 28.69
C PRO A 2 5.78 0.47 27.30
N THR A 3 6.37 1.46 26.63
CA THR A 3 5.95 1.89 25.29
C THR A 3 6.38 0.83 24.29
N ARG A 4 5.44 0.32 23.49
CA ARG A 4 5.71 -0.65 22.43
C ARG A 4 6.75 -0.11 21.44
N ALA A 5 7.61 -0.98 20.89
CA ALA A 5 8.54 -0.61 19.82
C ALA A 5 7.80 -0.13 18.57
N LEU A 6 8.49 0.52 17.66
CA LEU A 6 7.92 0.86 16.35
C LEU A 6 7.54 -0.41 15.57
N PRO A 7 6.53 -0.35 14.69
CA PRO A 7 6.17 -1.47 13.83
C PRO A 7 7.34 -1.76 12.88
N ARG A 8 7.59 -3.05 12.62
CA ARG A 8 8.61 -3.48 11.66
C ARG A 8 8.04 -3.47 10.23
N HIS A 9 6.77 -3.84 10.07
CA HIS A 9 6.07 -3.87 8.79
C HIS A 9 4.78 -3.03 8.87
N VAL A 10 4.68 -2.03 8.00
CA VAL A 10 3.51 -1.15 7.92
C VAL A 10 2.83 -1.28 6.56
N GLY A 11 1.52 -1.48 6.58
CA GLY A 11 0.66 -1.46 5.39
C GLY A 11 0.01 -0.10 5.18
N PHE A 12 -0.05 0.35 3.94
CA PHE A 12 -0.65 1.63 3.58
C PHE A 12 -1.77 1.45 2.57
N ILE A 13 -2.93 2.04 2.87
CA ILE A 13 -4.09 2.09 1.97
C ILE A 13 -4.35 3.57 1.62
N PRO A 14 -3.75 4.07 0.51
CA PRO A 14 -3.85 5.45 0.06
C PRO A 14 -5.19 5.70 -0.65
N ASP A 15 -6.26 5.89 0.13
CA ASP A 15 -7.62 6.10 -0.39
C ASP A 15 -8.00 7.59 -0.44
N GLY A 16 -9.01 7.91 -1.26
CA GLY A 16 -9.57 9.25 -1.36
C GLY A 16 -9.14 10.06 -2.59
N ASN A 17 -8.24 9.55 -3.46
CA ASN A 17 -7.72 10.29 -4.61
C ASN A 17 -8.83 10.90 -5.49
N ARG A 18 -9.88 10.13 -5.82
CA ARG A 18 -10.98 10.60 -6.68
C ARG A 18 -11.90 11.61 -5.99
N ARG A 19 -12.12 11.49 -4.67
CA ARG A 19 -12.89 12.47 -3.89
C ARG A 19 -12.13 13.78 -3.82
N TRP A 20 -10.86 13.70 -3.47
CA TRP A 20 -9.97 14.85 -3.44
C TRP A 20 -10.00 15.63 -4.76
N ALA A 21 -9.89 14.94 -5.90
CA ALA A 21 -9.94 15.59 -7.21
C ALA A 21 -11.23 16.36 -7.41
N LEU A 22 -12.39 15.75 -7.12
CA LEU A 22 -13.69 16.42 -7.23
C LEU A 22 -13.82 17.63 -6.30
N ASP A 23 -13.38 17.48 -5.05
CA ASP A 23 -13.45 18.55 -4.03
C ASP A 23 -12.58 19.76 -4.41
N HIS A 24 -11.55 19.56 -5.28
CA HIS A 24 -10.65 20.58 -5.78
C HIS A 24 -10.96 21.03 -7.23
N GLY A 25 -12.10 20.62 -7.80
CA GLY A 25 -12.53 21.03 -9.13
C GLY A 25 -11.79 20.33 -10.28
N PHE A 26 -11.13 19.18 -10.02
CA PHE A 26 -10.47 18.34 -11.01
C PHE A 26 -11.35 17.16 -11.42
N ASP A 27 -11.01 16.53 -12.53
CA ASP A 27 -11.61 15.26 -12.90
C ASP A 27 -11.10 14.11 -12.00
N LYS A 28 -11.94 13.07 -11.82
CA LYS A 28 -11.60 11.93 -10.94
C LYS A 28 -10.27 11.25 -11.25
N HIS A 29 -9.83 11.26 -12.48
CA HIS A 29 -8.59 10.63 -12.92
C HIS A 29 -7.35 11.44 -12.55
N ASP A 30 -7.44 12.77 -12.39
CA ASP A 30 -6.32 13.63 -12.05
C ASP A 30 -5.79 13.40 -10.63
N GLY A 31 -6.65 12.90 -9.74
CA GLY A 31 -6.28 12.64 -8.34
C GLY A 31 -5.20 11.58 -8.16
N TYR A 32 -5.03 10.66 -9.11
CA TYR A 32 -4.05 9.57 -8.94
C TYR A 32 -2.60 10.06 -9.02
N ALA A 33 -2.29 10.94 -9.96
CA ALA A 33 -0.96 11.54 -10.08
C ALA A 33 -0.58 12.36 -8.82
N ARG A 34 -1.58 13.00 -8.18
CA ARG A 34 -1.38 13.76 -6.94
C ARG A 34 -1.01 12.90 -5.73
N GLY A 35 -1.22 11.59 -5.82
CA GLY A 35 -0.84 10.64 -4.76
C GLY A 35 0.61 10.14 -4.82
N ILE A 36 1.38 10.46 -5.86
CA ILE A 36 2.75 9.96 -6.05
C ILE A 36 3.71 10.60 -5.05
N GLU A 37 3.79 11.93 -5.00
CA GLU A 37 4.66 12.64 -4.06
C GLU A 37 4.39 12.30 -2.59
N PRO A 38 3.12 12.26 -2.11
CA PRO A 38 2.79 11.72 -0.80
C PRO A 38 3.36 10.32 -0.55
N GLY A 39 3.29 9.43 -1.54
CA GLY A 39 3.82 8.08 -1.45
C GLY A 39 5.34 8.05 -1.27
N LEU A 40 6.06 8.87 -2.02
CA LEU A 40 7.51 9.00 -1.92
C LEU A 40 7.92 9.62 -0.58
N ALA A 41 7.22 10.67 -0.12
CA ALA A 41 7.47 11.29 1.17
C ALA A 41 7.23 10.31 2.33
N LEU A 42 6.16 9.50 2.25
CA LEU A 42 5.88 8.45 3.24
C LEU A 42 6.96 7.35 3.22
N TYR A 43 7.43 6.94 2.04
CA TYR A 43 8.54 5.99 1.91
C TYR A 43 9.80 6.49 2.63
N GLU A 44 10.22 7.74 2.36
CA GLU A 44 11.39 8.34 3.02
C GLU A 44 11.18 8.45 4.55
N ALA A 45 9.95 8.76 4.98
CA ALA A 45 9.61 8.79 6.39
C ALA A 45 9.73 7.42 7.07
N CYS A 46 9.33 6.34 6.39
CA CYS A 46 9.50 4.97 6.87
C CYS A 46 10.97 4.60 6.99
N LYS A 47 11.77 4.90 5.95
CA LYS A 47 13.21 4.65 5.91
C LYS A 47 13.93 5.37 7.05
N ALA A 48 13.64 6.66 7.27
CA ALA A 48 14.23 7.46 8.33
C ALA A 48 13.88 6.97 9.74
N ARG A 49 12.76 6.27 9.91
CA ARG A 49 12.31 5.71 11.21
C ARG A 49 12.72 4.26 11.43
N GLY A 50 13.47 3.66 10.50
CA GLY A 50 13.95 2.29 10.60
C GLY A 50 12.84 1.24 10.42
N ILE A 51 11.77 1.56 9.71
CA ILE A 51 10.77 0.57 9.29
C ILE A 51 11.45 -0.39 8.30
N GLU A 52 11.30 -1.70 8.52
CA GLU A 52 11.99 -2.71 7.75
C GLU A 52 11.26 -3.10 6.46
N GLU A 53 9.93 -3.06 6.51
CA GLU A 53 9.06 -3.46 5.40
C GLU A 53 7.83 -2.56 5.29
N VAL A 54 7.43 -2.23 4.07
CA VAL A 54 6.20 -1.51 3.78
C VAL A 54 5.41 -2.21 2.69
N SER A 55 4.08 -2.27 2.84
CA SER A 55 3.17 -2.76 1.80
C SER A 55 2.22 -1.64 1.39
N VAL A 56 2.13 -1.33 0.11
CA VAL A 56 1.31 -0.23 -0.41
C VAL A 56 0.21 -0.76 -1.31
N TYR A 57 -1.04 -0.41 -1.00
CA TYR A 57 -2.21 -0.80 -1.79
C TYR A 57 -2.39 0.14 -2.98
N GLY A 58 -1.89 -0.25 -4.13
CA GLY A 58 -2.06 0.47 -5.37
C GLY A 58 -3.36 0.08 -6.10
N PHE A 59 -3.24 -0.22 -7.39
CA PHE A 59 -4.34 -0.63 -8.25
C PHE A 59 -4.82 -2.04 -7.92
N THR A 60 -6.13 -2.22 -7.71
CA THR A 60 -6.73 -3.51 -7.36
C THR A 60 -7.56 -4.08 -8.49
N GLN A 61 -7.85 -5.39 -8.46
CA GLN A 61 -8.76 -6.01 -9.42
C GLN A 61 -10.17 -5.39 -9.41
N ASP A 62 -10.66 -4.92 -8.26
CA ASP A 62 -11.93 -4.17 -8.22
C ASP A 62 -11.86 -2.82 -8.93
N ASN A 63 -10.68 -2.25 -9.09
CA ASN A 63 -10.50 -1.00 -9.82
C ASN A 63 -10.61 -1.18 -11.36
N THR A 64 -10.48 -2.40 -11.86
CA THR A 64 -10.65 -2.71 -13.29
C THR A 64 -12.07 -2.44 -13.80
N LYS A 65 -13.04 -2.39 -12.90
CA LYS A 65 -14.43 -2.02 -13.19
C LYS A 65 -14.64 -0.52 -13.45
N ARG A 66 -13.61 0.30 -13.26
CA ARG A 66 -13.67 1.77 -13.49
C ARG A 66 -13.63 2.13 -14.98
N PRO A 67 -14.12 3.31 -15.37
CA PRO A 67 -13.97 3.81 -16.75
C PRO A 67 -12.52 3.79 -17.22
N GLY A 68 -12.31 3.55 -18.54
CA GLY A 68 -10.98 3.36 -19.14
C GLY A 68 -9.98 4.46 -18.77
N ILE A 69 -10.37 5.73 -18.88
CA ILE A 69 -9.51 6.88 -18.54
C ILE A 69 -9.03 6.84 -17.06
N GLN A 70 -9.90 6.44 -16.13
CA GLN A 70 -9.52 6.32 -14.72
C GLN A 70 -8.59 5.14 -14.47
N LYS A 71 -8.79 4.01 -15.17
CA LYS A 71 -7.90 2.84 -15.10
C LYS A 71 -6.51 3.19 -15.61
N GLU A 72 -6.44 3.82 -16.76
CA GLU A 72 -5.19 4.23 -17.39
C GLU A 72 -4.41 5.20 -16.49
N ALA A 73 -5.06 6.26 -16.01
CA ALA A 73 -4.42 7.23 -15.11
C ALA A 73 -3.91 6.56 -13.82
N PHE A 74 -4.67 5.62 -13.24
CA PHE A 74 -4.23 4.93 -12.04
C PHE A 74 -3.06 3.97 -12.31
N ARG A 75 -3.10 3.23 -13.43
CA ARG A 75 -1.97 2.37 -13.84
C ARG A 75 -0.70 3.17 -14.08
N ASN A 76 -0.80 4.32 -14.77
CA ASN A 76 0.34 5.20 -15.02
C ASN A 76 0.93 5.73 -13.71
N ALA A 77 0.09 6.17 -12.76
CA ALA A 77 0.56 6.57 -11.44
C ALA A 77 1.26 5.43 -10.68
N CYS A 78 0.77 4.19 -10.80
CA CYS A 78 1.44 3.02 -10.21
C CYS A 78 2.79 2.74 -10.86
N ILE A 79 2.89 2.85 -12.19
CA ILE A 79 4.16 2.68 -12.91
C ILE A 79 5.17 3.72 -12.44
N GLU A 80 4.78 5.00 -12.45
CA GLU A 80 5.63 6.11 -12.04
C GLU A 80 6.12 5.94 -10.59
N PHE A 81 5.21 5.67 -9.65
CA PHE A 81 5.58 5.43 -8.26
C PHE A 81 6.57 4.28 -8.10
N ALA A 82 6.34 3.14 -8.78
CA ALA A 82 7.24 1.98 -8.69
C ALA A 82 8.65 2.30 -9.17
N PHE A 83 8.78 3.00 -10.30
CA PHE A 83 10.10 3.41 -10.80
C PHE A 83 10.77 4.45 -9.91
N GLU A 84 10.03 5.43 -9.41
CA GLU A 84 10.59 6.45 -8.52
C GLU A 84 11.05 5.86 -7.19
N VAL A 85 10.27 4.97 -6.57
CA VAL A 85 10.68 4.34 -5.30
C VAL A 85 11.85 3.38 -5.51
N SER A 86 11.92 2.66 -6.64
CA SER A 86 13.03 1.74 -6.94
C SER A 86 14.38 2.44 -7.03
N ARG A 87 14.41 3.71 -7.47
CA ARG A 87 15.64 4.53 -7.53
C ARG A 87 16.10 5.06 -6.18
N ARG A 88 15.29 4.93 -5.12
CA ARG A 88 15.55 5.47 -3.78
C ARG A 88 16.17 4.45 -2.81
N GLY A 89 16.64 3.31 -3.32
CA GLY A 89 17.33 2.29 -2.53
C GLY A 89 16.36 1.47 -1.68
N CYS A 90 15.48 0.72 -2.34
CA CYS A 90 14.58 -0.26 -1.73
C CYS A 90 14.70 -1.64 -2.38
N ALA A 91 14.26 -2.66 -1.68
CA ALA A 91 14.01 -3.99 -2.22
C ALA A 91 12.55 -4.08 -2.68
N LEU A 92 12.27 -3.68 -3.95
CA LEU A 92 10.92 -3.60 -4.50
C LEU A 92 10.41 -4.96 -4.99
N LEU A 93 9.20 -5.31 -4.59
CA LEU A 93 8.38 -6.39 -5.14
C LEU A 93 7.04 -5.82 -5.59
N VAL A 94 6.63 -6.05 -6.83
CA VAL A 94 5.28 -5.75 -7.29
C VAL A 94 4.46 -7.03 -7.29
N LEU A 95 3.36 -7.03 -6.53
CA LEU A 95 2.50 -8.18 -6.30
C LEU A 95 1.11 -7.96 -6.90
N GLY A 96 0.68 -8.85 -7.78
CA GLY A 96 -0.64 -8.83 -8.40
C GLY A 96 -0.76 -9.79 -9.57
N ASN A 97 -1.94 -9.87 -10.17
CA ASN A 97 -2.25 -10.80 -11.25
C ASN A 97 -1.62 -10.34 -12.58
N ASP A 98 -0.41 -10.82 -12.85
CA ASP A 98 0.37 -10.57 -14.07
C ASP A 98 -0.10 -11.39 -15.28
N GLY A 99 -0.97 -12.39 -15.08
CA GLY A 99 -1.66 -13.09 -16.16
C GLY A 99 -2.84 -12.32 -16.77
N SER A 100 -3.14 -11.11 -16.26
CA SER A 100 -4.23 -10.25 -16.72
C SER A 100 -3.69 -9.07 -17.53
N GLU A 101 -4.38 -8.71 -18.62
CA GLU A 101 -4.07 -7.51 -19.43
C GLU A 101 -4.13 -6.19 -18.61
N GLU A 102 -4.79 -6.22 -17.47
CA GLU A 102 -4.84 -5.07 -16.56
C GLU A 102 -3.55 -4.87 -15.74
N PHE A 103 -2.65 -5.86 -15.71
CA PHE A 103 -1.35 -5.70 -15.06
C PHE A 103 -0.40 -4.91 -15.97
N PRO A 104 0.23 -3.82 -15.47
CA PRO A 104 1.12 -3.01 -16.30
C PRO A 104 2.37 -3.79 -16.69
N ALA A 105 2.58 -4.04 -17.98
CA ALA A 105 3.73 -4.79 -18.49
C ALA A 105 5.08 -4.17 -18.06
N ALA A 106 5.15 -2.85 -17.91
CA ALA A 106 6.33 -2.14 -17.42
C ALA A 106 6.78 -2.58 -16.01
N LEU A 107 5.87 -3.18 -15.22
CA LEU A 107 6.16 -3.63 -13.85
C LEU A 107 6.57 -5.12 -13.76
N LEU A 108 6.56 -5.86 -14.87
CA LEU A 108 6.97 -7.27 -14.91
C LEU A 108 8.37 -7.53 -14.33
N PRO A 109 9.39 -6.66 -14.53
CA PRO A 109 10.70 -6.88 -13.92
C PRO A 109 10.69 -6.95 -12.39
N PHE A 110 9.71 -6.31 -11.75
CA PHE A 110 9.57 -6.27 -10.28
C PHE A 110 8.70 -7.40 -9.71
N ARG A 111 8.30 -8.39 -10.52
CA ARG A 111 7.59 -9.60 -10.06
C ARG A 111 8.47 -10.50 -9.17
N THR A 112 9.77 -10.35 -9.29
CA THR A 112 10.76 -10.83 -8.32
C THR A 112 11.38 -9.62 -7.64
N ARG A 113 11.64 -9.76 -6.33
CA ARG A 113 12.19 -8.64 -5.55
C ARG A 113 13.51 -8.14 -6.13
N GLN A 114 13.59 -6.85 -6.40
CA GLN A 114 14.75 -6.18 -6.99
C GLN A 114 15.30 -5.13 -6.03
N GLY A 115 16.62 -4.97 -6.00
CA GLY A 115 17.31 -3.97 -5.17
C GLY A 115 17.57 -4.42 -3.74
N GLU A 116 18.09 -3.50 -2.94
CA GLU A 116 18.46 -3.71 -1.53
C GLU A 116 17.90 -2.57 -0.67
N GLY A 117 17.83 -2.79 0.65
CA GLY A 117 17.32 -1.81 1.63
C GLY A 117 15.95 -2.19 2.17
N ILE A 118 15.15 -1.18 2.52
CA ILE A 118 13.79 -1.39 3.02
C ILE A 118 12.96 -2.17 1.99
N LYS A 119 12.27 -3.21 2.45
CA LYS A 119 11.38 -3.99 1.58
C LYS A 119 10.13 -3.18 1.25
N VAL A 120 9.83 -3.06 -0.04
CA VAL A 120 8.59 -2.44 -0.52
C VAL A 120 7.78 -3.47 -1.28
N ASN A 121 6.58 -3.78 -0.81
CA ASN A 121 5.61 -4.62 -1.49
C ASN A 121 4.54 -3.71 -2.08
N PHE A 122 4.54 -3.55 -3.39
CA PHE A 122 3.58 -2.70 -4.08
C PHE A 122 2.51 -3.56 -4.76
N LEU A 123 1.26 -3.44 -4.32
CA LEU A 123 0.15 -4.25 -4.78
C LEU A 123 -0.50 -3.59 -6.00
N VAL A 124 -0.32 -4.18 -7.18
CA VAL A 124 -0.83 -3.67 -8.46
C VAL A 124 -1.60 -4.78 -9.18
N ASN A 125 -2.84 -4.51 -9.57
CA ASN A 125 -3.79 -5.52 -10.06
C ASN A 125 -3.96 -6.69 -9.08
N TYR A 126 -3.85 -6.35 -7.78
CA TYR A 126 -3.99 -7.31 -6.70
C TYR A 126 -5.46 -7.58 -6.38
N GLY A 127 -5.77 -8.83 -6.07
CA GLY A 127 -7.06 -9.28 -5.53
C GLY A 127 -6.83 -10.35 -4.47
N TRP A 128 -7.54 -10.28 -3.35
CA TRP A 128 -7.36 -11.24 -2.27
C TRP A 128 -7.74 -12.66 -2.66
N GLN A 129 -8.75 -12.85 -3.53
CA GLN A 129 -9.12 -14.16 -4.07
C GLN A 129 -7.98 -14.74 -4.91
N TRP A 130 -7.42 -13.92 -5.82
CA TRP A 130 -6.27 -14.30 -6.64
C TRP A 130 -5.07 -14.72 -5.78
N ASP A 131 -4.83 -14.02 -4.67
CA ASP A 131 -3.75 -14.34 -3.74
C ASP A 131 -3.98 -15.71 -3.07
N LEU A 132 -5.19 -15.93 -2.54
CA LEU A 132 -5.58 -17.20 -1.90
C LEU A 132 -5.65 -18.38 -2.89
N ASP A 133 -5.99 -18.13 -4.15
CA ASP A 133 -6.00 -19.19 -5.18
C ASP A 133 -4.62 -19.83 -5.38
N GLY A 134 -3.54 -19.11 -5.03
CA GLY A 134 -2.18 -19.67 -5.00
C GLY A 134 -2.02 -20.86 -4.07
N LEU A 135 -2.83 -20.98 -3.01
CA LEU A 135 -2.82 -22.16 -2.12
C LEU A 135 -3.15 -23.47 -2.85
N ARG A 136 -3.91 -23.41 -3.95
CA ARG A 136 -4.17 -24.57 -4.81
C ARG A 136 -2.93 -25.00 -5.61
N GLU A 137 -1.97 -24.09 -5.75
CA GLU A 137 -0.69 -24.29 -6.43
C GLU A 137 0.45 -24.57 -5.43
N GLY A 138 0.12 -24.58 -4.12
CA GLY A 138 1.03 -24.97 -3.03
C GLY A 138 1.35 -23.88 -2.03
N ASP A 139 1.15 -22.59 -2.33
CA ASP A 139 1.43 -21.50 -1.40
C ASP A 139 0.63 -20.21 -1.75
N LEU A 140 0.57 -19.29 -0.79
CA LEU A 140 0.06 -17.93 -1.07
C LEU A 140 0.93 -17.24 -2.12
N ARG A 141 0.30 -16.49 -3.02
CA ARG A 141 1.07 -15.67 -3.98
C ARG A 141 1.81 -14.52 -3.28
N SER A 142 1.31 -14.10 -2.12
CA SER A 142 1.95 -13.11 -1.23
C SER A 142 2.89 -13.72 -0.17
N ARG A 143 3.34 -14.96 -0.32
CA ARG A 143 4.21 -15.67 0.66
C ARG A 143 5.48 -14.91 1.06
N ASP A 144 6.02 -14.07 0.16
CA ASP A 144 7.23 -13.28 0.39
C ASP A 144 6.97 -11.97 1.17
N VAL A 145 5.72 -11.73 1.55
CA VAL A 145 5.29 -10.58 2.35
C VAL A 145 5.11 -11.02 3.81
N SER A 146 5.82 -10.37 4.73
CA SER A 146 5.74 -10.69 6.15
C SER A 146 4.40 -10.24 6.77
N ARG A 147 4.12 -10.69 8.00
CA ARG A 147 2.96 -10.21 8.77
C ARG A 147 3.03 -8.70 8.97
N LEU A 148 1.89 -8.05 8.84
CA LEU A 148 1.73 -6.63 9.13
C LEU A 148 1.58 -6.39 10.63
N ASP A 149 2.25 -5.37 11.14
CA ASP A 149 2.09 -4.91 12.52
C ASP A 149 1.04 -3.80 12.61
N LEU A 150 1.08 -2.88 11.64
CA LEU A 150 0.20 -1.71 11.57
C LEU A 150 -0.30 -1.51 10.14
N ILE A 151 -1.57 -1.19 9.99
CA ILE A 151 -2.15 -0.71 8.73
C ILE A 151 -2.62 0.72 8.94
N VAL A 152 -2.23 1.62 8.05
CA VAL A 152 -2.68 3.02 8.04
C VAL A 152 -3.49 3.25 6.77
N ARG A 153 -4.73 3.69 6.93
CA ARG A 153 -5.63 3.98 5.81
C ARG A 153 -6.05 5.43 5.81
N TRP A 154 -5.84 6.12 4.70
CA TRP A 154 -6.38 7.45 4.43
C TRP A 154 -7.79 7.36 3.84
N GLY A 155 -8.49 8.50 3.83
CA GLY A 155 -9.81 8.65 3.23
C GLY A 155 -10.98 8.14 4.08
N GLY A 156 -10.81 7.99 5.39
CA GLY A 156 -11.88 7.70 6.36
C GLY A 156 -12.50 6.30 6.29
N GLY A 157 -12.06 5.44 5.37
CA GLY A 157 -12.61 4.10 5.22
C GLY A 157 -12.15 3.14 6.33
N ARG A 158 -13.09 2.54 7.08
CA ARG A 158 -12.79 1.63 8.22
C ARG A 158 -12.91 0.16 7.81
N ARG A 159 -12.20 -0.25 6.75
CA ARG A 159 -12.21 -1.61 6.21
C ARG A 159 -10.90 -1.90 5.49
N LEU A 160 -10.49 -3.16 5.42
CA LEU A 160 -9.27 -3.60 4.72
C LEU A 160 -9.43 -3.60 3.19
N SER A 161 -10.65 -3.74 2.69
CA SER A 161 -10.96 -3.84 1.25
C SER A 161 -10.15 -4.93 0.53
N GLY A 162 -9.86 -6.04 1.21
CA GLY A 162 -9.08 -7.15 0.68
C GLY A 162 -7.56 -6.94 0.69
N PHE A 163 -7.05 -5.94 1.40
CA PHE A 163 -5.62 -5.69 1.54
C PHE A 163 -4.95 -6.78 2.37
N LEU A 164 -4.16 -7.67 1.72
CA LEU A 164 -3.33 -8.70 2.34
C LEU A 164 -4.01 -9.38 3.56
N PRO A 165 -5.16 -10.04 3.40
CA PRO A 165 -5.98 -10.47 4.53
C PRO A 165 -5.27 -11.43 5.47
N VAL A 166 -4.41 -12.31 4.94
CA VAL A 166 -3.66 -13.29 5.75
C VAL A 166 -2.58 -12.59 6.58
N GLN A 167 -1.83 -11.67 5.97
CA GLN A 167 -0.79 -10.92 6.67
C GLN A 167 -1.36 -9.89 7.65
N SER A 168 -2.62 -9.50 7.47
CA SER A 168 -3.31 -8.47 8.27
C SER A 168 -4.02 -9.02 9.52
N VAL A 169 -4.05 -10.34 9.73
CA VAL A 169 -4.88 -11.01 10.78
C VAL A 169 -4.69 -10.41 12.18
N TYR A 170 -3.49 -9.96 12.51
CA TYR A 170 -3.17 -9.37 13.82
C TYR A 170 -2.64 -7.93 13.71
N ALA A 171 -2.80 -7.29 12.55
CA ALA A 171 -2.36 -5.92 12.37
C ALA A 171 -3.29 -4.94 13.08
N ASP A 172 -2.72 -4.00 13.81
CA ASP A 172 -3.46 -2.85 14.27
C ASP A 172 -3.91 -1.98 13.09
N PHE A 173 -5.09 -1.36 13.16
CA PHE A 173 -5.67 -0.64 12.04
C PHE A 173 -5.98 0.80 12.43
N PHE A 174 -5.23 1.75 11.86
CA PHE A 174 -5.38 3.18 12.09
C PHE A 174 -5.98 3.86 10.87
N VAL A 175 -6.96 4.74 11.09
CA VAL A 175 -7.67 5.44 10.01
C VAL A 175 -7.47 6.93 10.11
N ILE A 176 -7.15 7.55 8.98
CA ILE A 176 -7.01 8.99 8.79
C ILE A 176 -8.16 9.45 7.89
N ASP A 177 -8.92 10.44 8.35
CA ASP A 177 -10.10 10.91 7.60
C ASP A 177 -9.70 11.75 6.38
N ALA A 178 -8.53 12.42 6.37
CA ALA A 178 -8.02 13.15 5.24
C ALA A 178 -7.85 12.25 3.99
N CYS A 179 -8.12 12.79 2.81
CA CYS A 179 -7.84 12.11 1.55
C CYS A 179 -6.33 11.94 1.32
N TRP A 180 -5.95 10.90 0.58
CA TRP A 180 -4.53 10.59 0.37
C TRP A 180 -3.69 11.74 -0.20
N PRO A 181 -4.13 12.53 -1.22
CA PRO A 181 -3.32 13.65 -1.72
C PRO A 181 -3.06 14.75 -0.68
N ASP A 182 -3.89 14.84 0.38
CA ASP A 182 -3.67 15.77 1.51
C ASP A 182 -2.76 15.18 2.60
N PHE A 183 -1.96 14.16 2.27
CA PHE A 183 -1.01 13.56 3.17
C PHE A 183 -0.11 14.59 3.83
N GLN A 184 0.09 14.42 5.15
CA GLN A 184 1.06 15.13 5.95
C GLN A 184 1.87 14.13 6.78
N LEU A 185 3.16 14.41 7.02
CA LEU A 185 4.00 13.56 7.86
C LEU A 185 3.43 13.39 9.28
N SER A 186 2.75 14.40 9.80
CA SER A 186 2.05 14.34 11.08
C SER A 186 1.00 13.24 11.16
N HIS A 187 0.33 12.89 10.05
CA HIS A 187 -0.61 11.78 10.01
C HIS A 187 0.07 10.44 10.30
N PHE A 188 1.27 10.24 9.75
CA PHE A 188 2.04 9.02 10.00
C PHE A 188 2.62 9.01 11.42
N ASP A 189 3.12 10.14 11.92
CA ASP A 189 3.62 10.25 13.29
C ASP A 189 2.51 9.99 14.32
N GLU A 190 1.30 10.47 14.05
CA GLU A 190 0.12 10.18 14.89
C GLU A 190 -0.21 8.67 14.89
N ALA A 191 -0.21 8.02 13.73
CA ALA A 191 -0.43 6.59 13.62
C ALA A 191 0.63 5.78 14.40
N LEU A 192 1.90 6.14 14.31
CA LEU A 192 2.98 5.51 15.05
C LEU A 192 2.87 5.75 16.57
N ALA A 193 2.53 6.97 16.97
CA ALA A 193 2.30 7.30 18.37
C ALA A 193 1.09 6.54 18.95
N TRP A 194 0.03 6.39 18.17
CA TRP A 194 -1.15 5.59 18.53
C TRP A 194 -0.76 4.11 18.67
N PHE A 195 -0.08 3.51 17.68
CA PHE A 195 0.39 2.12 17.71
C PHE A 195 1.21 1.80 18.95
N ARG A 196 2.11 2.69 19.36
CA ARG A 196 2.95 2.50 20.54
C ARG A 196 2.18 2.48 21.86
N ARG A 197 0.93 2.94 21.86
CA ARG A 197 0.03 2.91 23.04
C ARG A 197 -0.90 1.70 23.04
N GLN A 198 -0.96 0.93 21.94
CA GLN A 198 -1.80 -0.27 21.89
C GLN A 198 -1.20 -1.39 22.72
N ASP A 199 -2.08 -2.17 23.34
CA ASP A 199 -1.67 -3.39 24.05
C ASP A 199 -1.31 -4.49 23.05
N GLN A 200 -0.35 -5.34 23.41
CA GLN A 200 0.16 -6.42 22.55
C GLN A 200 -0.38 -7.79 22.97
N THR A 201 -1.64 -7.90 23.35
CA THR A 201 -2.25 -9.18 23.63
C THR A 201 -2.55 -9.94 22.34
N LEU A 202 -1.81 -11.00 22.09
CA LEU A 202 -2.03 -11.92 20.96
C LEU A 202 -2.94 -13.11 21.36
N GLY A 203 -3.96 -12.84 22.22
CA GLY A 203 -4.93 -13.86 22.60
C GLY A 203 -4.48 -14.79 23.72
N GLY A 204 -3.50 -14.39 24.53
CA GLY A 204 -3.05 -15.10 25.73
C GLY A 204 -3.27 -14.26 26.98
#